data_3998f941047f6ec2614c56bbba1025c6
#
_entry.id   3998f941047f6ec2614c56bbba1025c6
#
_cell.length_a   1.000
_cell.length_b   1.000
_cell.length_c   1.000
_cell.angle_alpha   90.00
_cell.angle_beta   90.00
_cell.angle_gamma   90.00
#
_symmetry.space_group_name_H-M   'P 1'
#
loop_
_entity.id
_entity.type
_entity.pdbx_description
1 polymer ?
#
loop_
_entity_poly.entity_id
_entity_poly.type
_entity_poly.pdbx_seq_one_letter_code
_entity_poly.pdbx_strand_id
1 'polypeptide(L)'
;MTAKVIPPLLDAAGVRLGSRTLDIASGPGSVAAAAAARGAEVVGIDLSPQMVAVARARHPALDFREGDAERLPFPSGRLDAVVCNFGIGHFAQPESAAVEFVRVVGSGGHVALSWWDAPTLARVNGIFFDAMTEAGAALPPSVPNGPPPYRFADEAELRALLTIAGLKDVTVRTLAWTHCIPAVDAWWEGGLASLVRASAGVLSQPPAIQRRIRATFERLAEAYRTENGFAVPSVAKIAAGCRR
;
A
#
# COMPACT_ATOMS: atom_id res chain seq x y z
N MET A 1 -7.14 -2.37 -7.47
CA MET A 1 -7.66 -1.81 -6.19
C MET A 1 -7.04 -0.45 -5.86
N THR A 2 -5.73 -0.27 -5.95
CA THR A 2 -4.99 0.90 -5.43
C THR A 2 -4.74 2.04 -6.43
N ALA A 3 -5.08 1.86 -7.71
CA ALA A 3 -4.76 2.82 -8.79
C ALA A 3 -5.34 4.24 -8.59
N LYS A 4 -6.49 4.37 -7.93
CA LYS A 4 -7.13 5.67 -7.65
C LYS A 4 -6.30 6.54 -6.68
N VAL A 5 -5.43 5.92 -5.88
CA VAL A 5 -4.58 6.63 -4.90
C VAL A 5 -3.30 7.16 -5.54
N ILE A 6 -2.86 6.60 -6.68
CA ILE A 6 -1.57 6.94 -7.30
C ILE A 6 -1.47 8.43 -7.69
N PRO A 7 -2.41 9.02 -8.45
CA PRO A 7 -2.30 10.43 -8.82
C PRO A 7 -2.20 11.37 -7.62
N PRO A 8 -3.12 11.32 -6.63
CA PRO A 8 -3.03 12.22 -5.47
C PRO A 8 -1.82 11.94 -4.56
N LEU A 9 -1.28 10.71 -4.53
CA LEU A 9 -0.03 10.39 -3.83
C LEU A 9 1.17 11.10 -4.49
N LEU A 10 1.27 11.02 -5.82
CA LEU A 10 2.33 11.68 -6.59
C LEU A 10 2.21 13.23 -6.51
N ASP A 11 0.99 13.75 -6.45
CA ASP A 11 0.76 15.20 -6.25
C ASP A 11 1.26 15.63 -4.87
N ALA A 12 0.93 14.85 -3.82
CA ALA A 12 1.36 15.11 -2.45
C ALA A 12 2.89 15.04 -2.28
N ALA A 13 3.56 14.20 -3.07
CA ALA A 13 5.02 14.10 -3.13
C ALA A 13 5.67 15.15 -4.06
N GLY A 14 4.90 16.00 -4.73
CA GLY A 14 5.43 17.00 -5.67
C GLY A 14 6.12 16.40 -6.90
N VAL A 15 5.73 15.19 -7.30
CA VAL A 15 6.35 14.49 -8.44
C VAL A 15 5.96 15.16 -9.76
N ARG A 16 6.98 15.63 -10.50
CA ARG A 16 6.85 16.36 -11.76
C ARG A 16 8.02 16.05 -12.71
N LEU A 17 8.02 16.66 -13.87
CA LEU A 17 9.11 16.57 -14.85
C LEU A 17 10.48 16.82 -14.18
N GLY A 18 11.42 15.90 -14.38
CA GLY A 18 12.78 15.97 -13.86
C GLY A 18 12.94 15.62 -12.38
N SER A 19 11.86 15.29 -11.64
CA SER A 19 11.97 14.88 -10.23
C SER A 19 12.67 13.52 -10.12
N ARG A 20 13.70 13.43 -9.29
CA ARG A 20 14.35 12.17 -8.90
C ARG A 20 13.50 11.50 -7.82
N THR A 21 12.78 10.48 -8.19
CA THR A 21 11.74 9.86 -7.38
C THR A 21 12.10 8.42 -7.02
N LEU A 22 11.88 8.03 -5.78
CA LEU A 22 12.00 6.65 -5.31
C LEU A 22 10.60 6.11 -4.96
N ASP A 23 10.22 5.02 -5.60
CA ASP A 23 9.00 4.26 -5.30
C ASP A 23 9.35 3.09 -4.37
N ILE A 24 8.94 3.18 -3.12
CA ILE A 24 9.22 2.21 -2.04
C ILE A 24 8.10 1.19 -1.95
N ALA A 25 8.45 -0.09 -1.82
CA ALA A 25 7.53 -1.22 -1.92
C ALA A 25 6.77 -1.12 -3.25
N SER A 26 7.54 -1.00 -4.33
CA SER A 26 7.03 -0.68 -5.67
C SER A 26 6.09 -1.75 -6.24
N GLY A 27 6.11 -2.98 -5.68
CA GLY A 27 5.30 -4.08 -6.14
C GLY A 27 5.44 -4.30 -7.65
N PRO A 28 4.33 -4.36 -8.40
CA PRO A 28 4.37 -4.55 -9.85
C PRO A 28 4.75 -3.29 -10.66
N GLY A 29 5.21 -2.20 -10.01
CA GLY A 29 5.75 -0.99 -10.66
C GLY A 29 4.72 0.05 -11.10
N SER A 30 3.47 -0.03 -10.64
CA SER A 30 2.40 0.87 -11.13
C SER A 30 2.62 2.33 -10.74
N VAL A 31 3.15 2.61 -9.55
CA VAL A 31 3.46 3.97 -9.09
C VAL A 31 4.67 4.52 -9.83
N ALA A 32 5.74 3.74 -9.97
CA ALA A 32 6.91 4.11 -10.75
C ALA A 32 6.54 4.45 -12.20
N ALA A 33 5.70 3.64 -12.85
CA ALA A 33 5.23 3.91 -14.20
C ALA A 33 4.43 5.22 -14.29
N ALA A 34 3.56 5.49 -13.33
CA ALA A 34 2.78 6.73 -13.28
C ALA A 34 3.67 7.96 -13.02
N ALA A 35 4.70 7.84 -12.20
CA ALA A 35 5.69 8.90 -11.97
C ALA A 35 6.54 9.16 -13.22
N ALA A 36 7.00 8.11 -13.90
CA ALA A 36 7.72 8.23 -15.17
C ALA A 36 6.87 8.87 -16.25
N ALA A 37 5.57 8.58 -16.31
CA ALA A 37 4.64 9.25 -17.23
C ALA A 37 4.49 10.77 -16.97
N ARG A 38 4.84 11.25 -15.76
CA ARG A 38 4.97 12.68 -15.44
C ARG A 38 6.34 13.27 -15.81
N GLY A 39 7.22 12.46 -16.38
CA GLY A 39 8.59 12.86 -16.72
C GLY A 39 9.57 12.83 -15.55
N ALA A 40 9.27 12.13 -14.48
CA ALA A 40 10.20 11.91 -13.37
C ALA A 40 11.26 10.86 -13.72
N GLU A 41 12.45 10.99 -13.13
CA GLU A 41 13.48 9.97 -13.10
C GLU A 41 13.19 9.04 -11.92
N VAL A 42 12.78 7.80 -12.19
CA VAL A 42 12.24 6.92 -11.14
C VAL A 42 13.08 5.67 -10.96
N VAL A 43 13.33 5.32 -9.70
CA VAL A 43 13.78 4.00 -9.29
C VAL A 43 12.70 3.39 -8.39
N GLY A 44 12.31 2.14 -8.65
CA GLY A 44 11.45 1.36 -7.76
C GLY A 44 12.27 0.38 -6.92
N ILE A 45 11.96 0.24 -5.64
CA ILE A 45 12.52 -0.84 -4.81
C ILE A 45 11.42 -1.66 -4.18
N ASP A 46 11.67 -2.95 -4.06
CA ASP A 46 10.81 -3.89 -3.33
C ASP A 46 11.66 -4.95 -2.63
N LEU A 47 11.21 -5.43 -1.47
CA LEU A 47 11.90 -6.49 -0.75
C LEU A 47 11.72 -7.86 -1.42
N SER A 48 10.64 -8.02 -2.20
CA SER A 48 10.31 -9.26 -2.89
C SER A 48 10.99 -9.34 -4.26
N PRO A 49 11.94 -10.26 -4.47
CA PRO A 49 12.55 -10.47 -5.80
C PRO A 49 11.51 -10.85 -6.87
N GLN A 50 10.40 -11.52 -6.47
CA GLN A 50 9.30 -11.84 -7.37
C GLN A 50 8.56 -10.57 -7.85
N MET A 51 8.32 -9.60 -6.96
CA MET A 51 7.70 -8.32 -7.34
C MET A 51 8.63 -7.51 -8.24
N VAL A 52 9.92 -7.48 -7.95
CA VAL A 52 10.93 -6.84 -8.82
C VAL A 52 10.95 -7.47 -10.21
N ALA A 53 10.89 -8.80 -10.31
CA ALA A 53 10.83 -9.48 -11.60
C ALA A 53 9.54 -9.13 -12.39
N VAL A 54 8.40 -9.07 -11.71
CA VAL A 54 7.12 -8.66 -12.32
C VAL A 54 7.17 -7.21 -12.79
N ALA A 55 7.73 -6.31 -11.97
CA ALA A 55 7.85 -4.89 -12.32
C ALA A 55 8.74 -4.69 -13.55
N ARG A 56 9.90 -5.34 -13.60
CA ARG A 56 10.81 -5.31 -14.76
C ARG A 56 10.16 -5.85 -16.04
N ALA A 57 9.39 -6.94 -15.93
CA ALA A 57 8.67 -7.51 -17.07
C ALA A 57 7.57 -6.57 -17.61
N ARG A 58 6.87 -5.86 -16.71
CA ARG A 58 5.80 -4.93 -17.08
C ARG A 58 6.31 -3.59 -17.60
N HIS A 59 7.43 -3.12 -17.05
CA HIS A 59 7.97 -1.79 -17.32
C HIS A 59 9.49 -1.87 -17.61
N PRO A 60 9.90 -2.50 -18.73
CA PRO A 60 11.31 -2.80 -19.02
C PRO A 60 12.21 -1.56 -19.19
N ALA A 61 11.62 -0.38 -19.40
CA ALA A 61 12.34 0.87 -19.50
C ALA A 61 12.64 1.54 -18.14
N LEU A 62 12.10 1.00 -17.03
CA LEU A 62 12.27 1.56 -15.70
C LEU A 62 13.25 0.71 -14.86
N ASP A 63 13.91 1.37 -13.91
CA ASP A 63 14.84 0.72 -12.99
C ASP A 63 14.11 0.21 -11.75
N PHE A 64 14.12 -1.11 -11.55
CA PHE A 64 13.60 -1.77 -10.36
C PHE A 64 14.67 -2.60 -9.69
N ARG A 65 14.81 -2.46 -8.37
CA ARG A 65 15.85 -3.11 -7.59
C ARG A 65 15.25 -3.81 -6.37
N GLU A 66 15.87 -4.91 -5.98
CA GLU A 66 15.62 -5.50 -4.66
C GLU A 66 16.24 -4.58 -3.58
N GLY A 67 15.49 -4.34 -2.51
CA GLY A 67 15.97 -3.49 -1.42
C GLY A 67 15.01 -3.45 -0.25
N ASP A 68 15.62 -3.22 0.92
CA ASP A 68 14.92 -3.08 2.18
C ASP A 68 14.60 -1.61 2.44
N ALA A 69 13.32 -1.31 2.68
CA ALA A 69 12.83 0.03 3.01
C ALA A 69 13.43 0.58 4.32
N GLU A 70 13.80 -0.32 5.24
CA GLU A 70 14.38 0.02 6.55
C GLU A 70 15.90 0.28 6.46
N ARG A 71 16.52 0.02 5.30
CA ARG A 71 17.93 0.29 5.01
C ARG A 71 18.16 0.55 3.53
N LEU A 72 17.85 1.76 3.09
CA LEU A 72 17.88 2.13 1.68
C LEU A 72 19.30 2.23 1.10
N PRO A 73 19.61 1.60 -0.05
CA PRO A 73 20.92 1.65 -0.69
C PRO A 73 21.11 2.96 -1.48
N PHE A 74 20.67 4.08 -0.93
CA PHE A 74 20.77 5.40 -1.56
C PHE A 74 21.53 6.37 -0.65
N PRO A 75 22.36 7.27 -1.19
CA PRO A 75 23.02 8.30 -0.40
C PRO A 75 21.99 9.32 0.14
N SER A 76 22.34 9.97 1.26
CA SER A 76 21.49 10.98 1.88
C SER A 76 21.30 12.20 0.98
N GLY A 77 20.07 12.74 0.96
CA GLY A 77 19.78 14.03 0.34
C GLY A 77 19.85 14.05 -1.19
N ARG A 78 19.68 12.92 -1.88
CA ARG A 78 19.82 12.81 -3.32
C ARG A 78 18.51 12.82 -4.10
N LEU A 79 17.40 12.60 -3.43
CA LEU A 79 16.09 12.46 -4.06
C LEU A 79 15.25 13.71 -3.85
N ASP A 80 14.37 13.99 -4.78
CA ASP A 80 13.41 15.08 -4.69
C ASP A 80 12.09 14.60 -4.12
N ALA A 81 11.75 13.32 -4.33
CA ALA A 81 10.55 12.69 -3.81
C ALA A 81 10.76 11.22 -3.42
N VAL A 82 10.11 10.81 -2.33
CA VAL A 82 9.92 9.41 -1.95
C VAL A 82 8.43 9.13 -1.85
N VAL A 83 7.97 8.07 -2.48
CA VAL A 83 6.58 7.62 -2.43
C VAL A 83 6.49 6.18 -1.95
N CYS A 84 5.47 5.86 -1.15
CA CYS A 84 5.19 4.52 -0.68
C CYS A 84 3.67 4.27 -0.71
N ASN A 85 3.20 3.51 -1.69
CA ASN A 85 1.78 3.26 -1.90
C ASN A 85 1.35 1.94 -1.26
N PHE A 86 0.68 1.98 -0.13
CA PHE A 86 0.22 0.82 0.66
C PHE A 86 1.35 -0.12 1.13
N GLY A 87 2.59 0.38 1.26
CA GLY A 87 3.73 -0.39 1.75
C GLY A 87 3.91 -0.31 3.27
N ILE A 88 3.68 0.87 3.86
CA ILE A 88 4.10 1.21 5.24
C ILE A 88 3.62 0.23 6.33
N GLY A 89 2.43 -0.31 6.21
CA GLY A 89 1.87 -1.27 7.17
C GLY A 89 2.43 -2.70 7.04
N HIS A 90 3.31 -2.95 6.06
CA HIS A 90 3.97 -4.25 5.87
C HIS A 90 5.40 -4.28 6.41
N PHE A 91 5.99 -3.14 6.75
CA PHE A 91 7.35 -3.07 7.30
C PHE A 91 7.38 -3.59 8.74
N ALA A 92 8.45 -4.26 9.09
CA ALA A 92 8.65 -4.74 10.45
C ALA A 92 8.85 -3.58 11.42
N GLN A 93 9.60 -2.56 11.00
CA GLN A 93 9.90 -1.34 11.75
C GLN A 93 9.59 -0.10 10.89
N PRO A 94 8.32 0.31 10.76
CA PRO A 94 7.92 1.43 9.92
C PRO A 94 8.55 2.76 10.32
N GLU A 95 8.93 2.92 11.59
CA GLU A 95 9.66 4.09 12.08
C GLU A 95 11.07 4.16 11.47
N SER A 96 11.78 3.03 11.40
CA SER A 96 13.10 2.94 10.76
C SER A 96 13.00 3.25 9.26
N ALA A 97 11.98 2.71 8.59
CA ALA A 97 11.72 3.01 7.19
C ALA A 97 11.44 4.51 6.97
N ALA A 98 10.61 5.13 7.80
CA ALA A 98 10.30 6.56 7.69
C ALA A 98 11.56 7.43 7.87
N VAL A 99 12.47 7.08 8.78
CA VAL A 99 13.77 7.76 8.95
C VAL A 99 14.61 7.64 7.68
N GLU A 100 14.67 6.47 7.06
CA GLU A 100 15.37 6.26 5.80
C GLU A 100 14.77 7.08 4.64
N PHE A 101 13.43 7.17 4.55
CA PHE A 101 12.75 8.01 3.57
C PHE A 101 13.19 9.45 3.68
N VAL A 102 13.22 9.98 4.91
CA VAL A 102 13.67 11.36 5.17
C VAL A 102 15.17 11.50 4.91
N ARG A 103 15.99 10.51 5.23
CA ARG A 103 17.44 10.56 5.00
C ARG A 103 17.78 10.73 3.51
N VAL A 104 17.13 9.99 2.64
CA VAL A 104 17.45 9.98 1.19
C VAL A 104 16.89 11.17 0.44
N VAL A 105 15.81 11.79 0.92
CA VAL A 105 15.24 13.02 0.35
C VAL A 105 16.13 14.22 0.66
N GLY A 106 16.34 15.11 -0.31
CA GLY A 106 17.07 16.35 -0.16
C GLY A 106 16.27 17.44 0.57
N SER A 107 16.94 18.54 0.92
CA SER A 107 16.26 19.73 1.45
C SER A 107 15.25 20.25 0.42
N GLY A 108 14.02 20.56 0.86
CA GLY A 108 12.90 20.96 0.00
C GLY A 108 12.19 19.80 -0.70
N GLY A 109 12.71 18.58 -0.59
CA GLY A 109 12.05 17.39 -1.16
C GLY A 109 10.95 16.85 -0.25
N HIS A 110 10.15 15.92 -0.77
CA HIS A 110 8.92 15.47 -0.14
C HIS A 110 8.88 13.95 0.02
N VAL A 111 8.22 13.52 1.10
CA VAL A 111 7.83 12.11 1.29
C VAL A 111 6.31 12.05 1.31
N ALA A 112 5.73 11.12 0.56
CA ALA A 112 4.31 10.82 0.63
C ALA A 112 4.08 9.31 0.73
N LEU A 113 3.16 8.91 1.59
CA LEU A 113 2.77 7.52 1.75
C LEU A 113 1.25 7.38 1.84
N SER A 114 0.74 6.22 1.51
CA SER A 114 -0.67 5.89 1.66
C SER A 114 -0.87 4.62 2.46
N TRP A 115 -2.02 4.53 3.11
CA TRP A 115 -2.48 3.33 3.78
C TRP A 115 -4.01 3.24 3.79
N TRP A 116 -4.53 2.03 3.95
CA TRP A 116 -5.95 1.81 4.10
C TRP A 116 -6.51 2.49 5.35
N ASP A 117 -7.73 3.01 5.25
CA ASP A 117 -8.52 3.43 6.41
C ASP A 117 -9.07 2.21 7.17
N ALA A 118 -9.82 2.43 8.24
CA ALA A 118 -10.44 1.39 9.05
C ALA A 118 -11.20 0.36 8.18
N PRO A 119 -11.21 -0.93 8.57
CA PRO A 119 -11.83 -2.00 7.78
C PRO A 119 -13.34 -1.80 7.57
N THR A 120 -13.97 -1.02 8.43
CA THR A 120 -15.38 -0.63 8.31
C THR A 120 -15.61 0.39 7.19
N LEU A 121 -14.58 1.13 6.77
CA LEU A 121 -14.61 2.11 5.70
C LEU A 121 -13.95 1.59 4.41
N ALA A 122 -12.81 0.93 4.53
CA ALA A 122 -12.10 0.30 3.42
C ALA A 122 -12.64 -1.12 3.17
N ARG A 123 -13.89 -1.22 2.68
CA ARG A 123 -14.61 -2.50 2.59
C ARG A 123 -14.01 -3.46 1.57
N VAL A 124 -13.27 -2.95 0.59
CA VAL A 124 -12.61 -3.80 -0.42
C VAL A 124 -11.66 -4.84 0.19
N ASN A 125 -11.04 -4.52 1.30
CA ASN A 125 -10.18 -5.42 2.08
C ASN A 125 -10.80 -5.81 3.44
N GLY A 126 -11.58 -4.93 4.05
CA GLY A 126 -12.19 -5.16 5.37
C GLY A 126 -13.06 -6.41 5.45
N ILE A 127 -13.78 -6.71 4.38
CA ILE A 127 -14.64 -7.89 4.28
C ILE A 127 -13.88 -9.22 4.43
N PHE A 128 -12.61 -9.28 4.01
CA PHE A 128 -11.77 -10.47 4.20
C PHE A 128 -11.50 -10.74 5.69
N PHE A 129 -11.23 -9.69 6.45
CA PHE A 129 -11.00 -9.80 7.89
C PHE A 129 -12.27 -10.17 8.64
N ASP A 130 -13.42 -9.60 8.24
CA ASP A 130 -14.71 -9.99 8.80
C ASP A 130 -15.01 -11.47 8.53
N ALA A 131 -14.81 -11.92 7.28
CA ALA A 131 -15.02 -13.30 6.89
C ALA A 131 -14.09 -14.28 7.64
N MET A 132 -12.82 -13.92 7.82
CA MET A 132 -11.88 -14.72 8.60
C MET A 132 -12.29 -14.78 10.07
N THR A 133 -12.67 -13.66 10.67
CA THR A 133 -13.09 -13.57 12.06
C THR A 133 -14.34 -14.42 12.32
N GLU A 134 -15.36 -14.30 11.48
CA GLU A 134 -16.60 -15.07 11.60
C GLU A 134 -16.38 -16.57 11.35
N ALA A 135 -15.46 -16.92 10.46
CA ALA A 135 -15.07 -18.31 10.24
C ALA A 135 -14.18 -18.89 11.36
N GLY A 136 -13.78 -18.10 12.34
CA GLY A 136 -12.89 -18.54 13.42
C GLY A 136 -11.45 -18.82 12.97
N ALA A 137 -11.01 -18.16 11.89
CA ALA A 137 -9.64 -18.26 11.41
C ALA A 137 -8.69 -17.42 12.27
N ALA A 138 -7.51 -17.97 12.58
CA ALA A 138 -6.44 -17.25 13.23
C ALA A 138 -5.34 -16.92 12.23
N LEU A 139 -4.64 -15.79 12.42
CA LEU A 139 -3.44 -15.51 11.65
C LEU A 139 -2.35 -16.51 12.02
N PRO A 140 -1.65 -17.08 11.02
CA PRO A 140 -0.59 -18.03 11.29
C PRO A 140 0.60 -17.35 12.00
N PRO A 141 1.34 -18.08 12.86
CA PRO A 141 2.52 -17.55 13.54
C PRO A 141 3.61 -17.04 12.58
N SER A 142 3.63 -17.52 11.34
CA SER A 142 4.58 -17.15 10.30
C SER A 142 4.24 -15.84 9.58
N VAL A 143 3.10 -15.20 9.87
CA VAL A 143 2.84 -13.85 9.36
C VAL A 143 3.82 -12.91 10.05
N PRO A 144 4.65 -12.14 9.29
CA PRO A 144 5.66 -11.30 9.91
C PRO A 144 5.09 -10.42 11.01
N ASN A 145 5.76 -10.37 12.15
CA ASN A 145 5.46 -9.42 13.19
C ASN A 145 5.69 -8.01 12.61
N GLY A 146 4.62 -7.27 12.48
CA GLY A 146 4.62 -5.89 12.02
C GLY A 146 3.58 -5.11 12.80
N PRO A 147 3.36 -3.84 12.50
CA PRO A 147 2.35 -3.05 13.18
C PRO A 147 0.97 -3.70 13.01
N PRO A 148 0.02 -3.44 13.94
CA PRO A 148 -1.36 -3.87 13.74
C PRO A 148 -1.86 -3.49 12.35
N PRO A 149 -2.65 -4.32 11.66
CA PRO A 149 -3.01 -4.14 10.24
C PRO A 149 -3.60 -2.76 9.90
N TYR A 150 -4.28 -2.15 10.86
CA TYR A 150 -4.95 -0.85 10.70
C TYR A 150 -4.37 0.26 11.58
N ARG A 151 -3.14 0.10 12.10
CA ARG A 151 -2.47 1.14 12.89
C ARG A 151 -2.50 2.50 12.15
N PHE A 152 -2.18 2.48 10.89
CA PHE A 152 -2.08 3.69 10.06
C PHE A 152 -3.43 4.13 9.44
N ALA A 153 -4.54 3.50 9.82
CA ALA A 153 -5.87 4.07 9.62
C ALA A 153 -6.11 5.27 10.54
N ASP A 154 -5.41 5.36 11.66
CA ASP A 154 -5.41 6.53 12.53
C ASP A 154 -4.55 7.65 11.91
N GLU A 155 -5.17 8.81 11.71
CA GLU A 155 -4.49 10.00 11.18
C GLU A 155 -3.36 10.48 12.11
N ALA A 156 -3.55 10.38 13.42
CA ALA A 156 -2.54 10.79 14.39
C ALA A 156 -1.29 9.91 14.31
N GLU A 157 -1.46 8.59 14.13
CA GLU A 157 -0.35 7.65 13.96
C GLU A 157 0.44 7.93 12.67
N LEU A 158 -0.24 8.18 11.52
CA LEU A 158 0.44 8.55 10.27
C LEU A 158 1.18 9.87 10.39
N ARG A 159 0.54 10.88 11.00
CA ARG A 159 1.13 12.19 11.22
C ARG A 159 2.35 12.09 12.14
N ALA A 160 2.22 11.36 13.24
CA ALA A 160 3.31 11.15 14.20
C ALA A 160 4.50 10.45 13.56
N LEU A 161 4.26 9.39 12.77
CA LEU A 161 5.30 8.65 12.07
C LEU A 161 6.21 9.59 11.24
N LEU A 162 5.60 10.42 10.39
CA LEU A 162 6.34 11.31 9.50
C LEU A 162 6.98 12.49 10.25
N THR A 163 6.30 13.03 11.28
CA THR A 163 6.82 14.13 12.08
C THR A 163 8.01 13.71 12.92
N ILE A 164 7.95 12.55 13.56
CA ILE A 164 9.04 11.99 14.37
C ILE A 164 10.24 11.63 13.47
N ALA A 165 10.00 11.15 12.24
CA ALA A 165 11.07 10.91 11.27
C ALA A 165 11.78 12.19 10.80
N GLY A 166 11.23 13.39 11.09
CA GLY A 166 11.87 14.69 10.83
C GLY A 166 11.23 15.51 9.72
N LEU A 167 10.10 15.10 9.15
CA LEU A 167 9.38 15.92 8.18
C LEU A 167 8.64 17.07 8.84
N LYS A 168 8.49 18.16 8.08
CA LYS A 168 7.72 19.36 8.44
C LYS A 168 6.48 19.45 7.56
N ASP A 169 5.54 20.31 8.01
CA ASP A 169 4.29 20.60 7.28
C ASP A 169 3.51 19.34 6.91
N VAL A 170 3.51 18.36 7.83
CA VAL A 170 2.87 17.06 7.61
C VAL A 170 1.35 17.23 7.50
N THR A 171 0.83 16.81 6.35
CA THR A 171 -0.61 16.76 6.07
C THR A 171 -1.07 15.31 5.96
N VAL A 172 -2.31 15.06 6.37
CA VAL A 172 -2.97 13.77 6.14
C VAL A 172 -4.32 14.06 5.47
N ARG A 173 -4.63 13.34 4.40
CA ARG A 173 -5.88 13.49 3.65
C ARG A 173 -6.54 12.13 3.52
N THR A 174 -7.87 12.10 3.62
CA THR A 174 -8.68 10.92 3.36
C THR A 174 -9.17 10.96 1.92
N LEU A 175 -8.99 9.87 1.19
CA LEU A 175 -9.53 9.64 -0.15
C LEU A 175 -10.55 8.52 -0.09
N ALA A 176 -11.77 8.80 -0.52
CA ALA A 176 -12.84 7.82 -0.61
C ALA A 176 -13.24 7.62 -2.08
N TRP A 177 -13.48 6.37 -2.47
CA TRP A 177 -13.98 6.02 -3.79
C TRP A 177 -14.81 4.73 -3.74
N THR A 178 -15.58 4.49 -4.77
CA THR A 178 -16.25 3.20 -4.97
C THR A 178 -15.41 2.35 -5.93
N HIS A 179 -15.12 1.13 -5.52
CA HIS A 179 -14.46 0.13 -6.36
C HIS A 179 -15.52 -0.75 -7.01
N CYS A 180 -15.65 -0.64 -8.34
CA CYS A 180 -16.57 -1.48 -9.11
C CYS A 180 -15.88 -2.80 -9.44
N ILE A 181 -16.51 -3.92 -9.07
CA ILE A 181 -15.97 -5.27 -9.26
C ILE A 181 -17.01 -6.08 -10.02
N PRO A 182 -16.67 -6.74 -11.14
CA PRO A 182 -17.65 -7.38 -12.01
C PRO A 182 -18.30 -8.64 -11.41
N ALA A 183 -17.55 -9.38 -10.58
CA ALA A 183 -18.00 -10.65 -10.01
C ALA A 183 -17.34 -10.90 -8.65
N VAL A 184 -18.02 -11.70 -7.81
CA VAL A 184 -17.50 -12.05 -6.48
C VAL A 184 -16.19 -12.83 -6.57
N ASP A 185 -16.03 -13.68 -7.58
CA ASP A 185 -14.78 -14.42 -7.82
C ASP A 185 -13.62 -13.45 -8.13
N ALA A 186 -13.84 -12.46 -8.99
CA ALA A 186 -12.84 -11.45 -9.30
C ALA A 186 -12.43 -10.63 -8.06
N TRP A 187 -13.38 -10.38 -7.13
CA TRP A 187 -13.07 -9.72 -5.87
C TRP A 187 -12.23 -10.63 -4.96
N TRP A 188 -12.65 -11.88 -4.81
CA TRP A 188 -11.94 -12.86 -3.99
C TRP A 188 -10.52 -13.11 -4.49
N GLU A 189 -10.36 -13.45 -5.76
CA GLU A 189 -9.06 -13.74 -6.38
C GLU A 189 -8.15 -12.52 -6.37
N GLY A 190 -8.68 -11.35 -6.74
CA GLY A 190 -7.96 -10.09 -6.69
C GLY A 190 -7.54 -9.70 -5.28
N GLY A 191 -8.35 -10.00 -4.27
CA GLY A 191 -8.03 -9.83 -2.86
C GLY A 191 -6.88 -10.75 -2.42
N LEU A 192 -6.99 -12.05 -2.71
CA LEU A 192 -5.92 -13.01 -2.38
C LEU A 192 -4.61 -12.72 -3.11
N ALA A 193 -4.67 -12.16 -4.32
CA ALA A 193 -3.48 -11.79 -5.08
C ALA A 193 -2.79 -10.50 -4.60
N SER A 194 -3.51 -9.62 -3.87
CA SER A 194 -3.02 -8.27 -3.55
C SER A 194 -2.98 -7.92 -2.06
N LEU A 195 -3.70 -8.65 -1.21
CA LEU A 195 -3.80 -8.38 0.23
C LEU A 195 -2.93 -9.36 1.02
N VAL A 196 -1.65 -9.03 1.21
CA VAL A 196 -0.62 -9.92 1.79
C VAL A 196 -1.10 -10.63 3.06
N ARG A 197 -1.63 -9.90 4.05
CA ARG A 197 -2.07 -10.48 5.32
C ARG A 197 -3.37 -11.28 5.21
N ALA A 198 -4.32 -10.82 4.40
CA ALA A 198 -5.57 -11.55 4.17
C ALA A 198 -5.29 -12.87 3.42
N SER A 199 -4.45 -12.81 2.39
CA SER A 199 -4.01 -13.98 1.65
C SER A 199 -3.34 -15.00 2.56
N ALA A 200 -2.34 -14.59 3.35
CA ALA A 200 -1.68 -15.47 4.31
C ALA A 200 -2.67 -16.05 5.34
N GLY A 201 -3.57 -15.22 5.86
CA GLY A 201 -4.60 -15.63 6.81
C GLY A 201 -5.56 -16.67 6.24
N VAL A 202 -5.95 -16.54 4.97
CA VAL A 202 -6.86 -17.50 4.32
C VAL A 202 -6.11 -18.77 3.91
N LEU A 203 -4.99 -18.64 3.19
CA LEU A 203 -4.31 -19.78 2.55
C LEU A 203 -3.61 -20.71 3.54
N SER A 204 -3.29 -20.23 4.74
CA SER A 204 -2.72 -21.06 5.82
C SER A 204 -3.74 -21.92 6.55
N GLN A 205 -5.04 -21.69 6.36
CA GLN A 205 -6.08 -22.43 7.06
C GLN A 205 -6.29 -23.83 6.47
N PRO A 206 -6.79 -24.79 7.26
CA PRO A 206 -7.26 -26.06 6.73
C PRO A 206 -8.33 -25.85 5.64
N PRO A 207 -8.43 -26.73 4.63
CA PRO A 207 -9.39 -26.59 3.53
C PRO A 207 -10.85 -26.37 3.94
N ALA A 208 -11.28 -26.97 5.06
CA ALA A 208 -12.63 -26.76 5.60
C ALA A 208 -12.86 -25.33 6.08
N ILE A 209 -11.86 -24.73 6.72
CA ILE A 209 -11.92 -23.34 7.20
C ILE A 209 -11.83 -22.38 6.00
N GLN A 210 -10.96 -22.65 5.00
CA GLN A 210 -10.91 -21.85 3.79
C GLN A 210 -12.28 -21.79 3.08
N ARG A 211 -12.98 -22.93 2.96
CA ARG A 211 -14.35 -22.95 2.39
C ARG A 211 -15.33 -22.13 3.22
N ARG A 212 -15.24 -22.19 4.55
CA ARG A 212 -16.09 -21.35 5.43
C ARG A 212 -15.81 -19.86 5.24
N ILE A 213 -14.52 -19.48 5.19
CA ILE A 213 -14.13 -18.07 4.93
C ILE A 213 -14.71 -17.64 3.59
N ARG A 214 -14.56 -18.46 2.54
CA ARG A 214 -15.08 -18.14 1.22
C ARG A 214 -16.61 -17.97 1.24
N ALA A 215 -17.37 -18.89 1.81
CA ALA A 215 -18.82 -18.81 1.91
C ALA A 215 -19.28 -17.59 2.71
N THR A 216 -18.59 -17.27 3.80
CA THR A 216 -18.85 -16.07 4.61
C THR A 216 -18.57 -14.79 3.81
N PHE A 217 -17.44 -14.76 3.09
CA PHE A 217 -17.09 -13.65 2.21
C PHE A 217 -18.17 -13.39 1.16
N GLU A 218 -18.63 -14.43 0.47
CA GLU A 218 -19.70 -14.33 -0.54
C GLU A 218 -20.98 -13.76 0.06
N ARG A 219 -21.41 -14.27 1.21
CA ARG A 219 -22.58 -13.77 1.92
C ARG A 219 -22.44 -12.30 2.32
N LEU A 220 -21.29 -11.90 2.84
CA LEU A 220 -21.02 -10.50 3.23
C LEU A 220 -20.94 -9.58 1.99
N ALA A 221 -20.45 -10.10 0.87
CA ALA A 221 -20.32 -9.36 -0.38
C ALA A 221 -21.67 -8.94 -0.95
N GLU A 222 -22.75 -9.71 -0.69
CA GLU A 222 -24.10 -9.41 -1.18
C GLU A 222 -24.59 -8.01 -0.77
N ALA A 223 -24.14 -7.47 0.36
CA ALA A 223 -24.46 -6.12 0.79
C ALA A 223 -23.99 -5.02 -0.18
N TYR A 224 -23.09 -5.35 -1.10
CA TYR A 224 -22.51 -4.43 -2.08
C TYR A 224 -22.93 -4.75 -3.51
N ARG A 225 -23.87 -5.68 -3.69
CA ARG A 225 -24.35 -6.09 -5.02
C ARG A 225 -25.07 -4.96 -5.75
N THR A 226 -24.83 -4.88 -7.03
CA THR A 226 -25.53 -3.99 -7.97
C THR A 226 -25.92 -4.78 -9.21
N GLU A 227 -26.65 -4.17 -10.13
CA GLU A 227 -27.02 -4.80 -11.41
C GLU A 227 -25.80 -5.25 -12.24
N ASN A 228 -24.67 -4.54 -12.12
CA ASN A 228 -23.47 -4.77 -12.92
C ASN A 228 -22.28 -5.32 -12.10
N GLY A 229 -22.54 -6.03 -11.00
CA GLY A 229 -21.51 -6.58 -10.13
C GLY A 229 -21.57 -6.03 -8.71
N PHE A 230 -20.49 -5.48 -8.19
CA PHE A 230 -20.39 -4.99 -6.82
C PHE A 230 -19.83 -3.57 -6.79
N ALA A 231 -20.44 -2.70 -5.99
CA ALA A 231 -20.00 -1.33 -5.73
C ALA A 231 -19.46 -1.23 -4.30
N VAL A 232 -18.16 -1.34 -4.14
CA VAL A 232 -17.51 -1.54 -2.83
C VAL A 232 -16.85 -0.25 -2.33
N PRO A 233 -17.29 0.31 -1.20
CA PRO A 233 -16.62 1.46 -0.59
C PRO A 233 -15.16 1.17 -0.29
N SER A 234 -14.31 2.09 -0.67
CA SER A 234 -12.87 2.01 -0.46
C SER A 234 -12.37 3.36 0.05
N VAL A 235 -11.64 3.34 1.13
CA VAL A 235 -11.10 4.56 1.75
C VAL A 235 -9.64 4.34 2.10
N ALA A 236 -8.81 5.33 1.78
CA ALA A 236 -7.41 5.36 2.14
C ALA A 236 -7.00 6.73 2.68
N LYS A 237 -5.94 6.77 3.45
CA LYS A 237 -5.26 7.98 3.86
C LYS A 237 -4.00 8.20 3.02
N ILE A 238 -3.70 9.46 2.74
CA ILE A 238 -2.45 9.89 2.12
C ILE A 238 -1.82 10.88 3.09
N ALA A 239 -0.63 10.55 3.58
CA ALA A 239 0.18 11.42 4.42
C ALA A 239 1.38 11.92 3.64
N ALA A 240 1.70 13.21 3.76
CA ALA A 240 2.87 13.79 3.11
C ALA A 240 3.47 14.90 3.96
N GLY A 241 4.78 15.11 3.82
CA GLY A 241 5.51 16.19 4.45
C GLY A 241 6.79 16.53 3.70
N CYS A 242 7.43 17.64 4.00
CA CYS A 242 8.66 18.10 3.38
C CYS A 242 9.87 18.00 4.33
N ARG A 243 11.05 17.76 3.77
CA ARG A 243 12.33 17.90 4.45
C ARG A 243 12.82 19.35 4.30
N ARG A 244 12.94 20.09 5.41
CA ARG A 244 13.57 21.42 5.44
C ARG A 244 15.06 21.36 5.59
#